data_7922c6d3d3afa91fa8d53f48cebaa021
#
_entry.id   7922c6d3d3afa91fa8d53f48cebaa021
#
_cell.length_a   1.000
_cell.length_b   1.000
_cell.length_c   1.000
_cell.angle_alpha   90.00
_cell.angle_beta   90.00
_cell.angle_gamma   90.00
#
_symmetry.space_group_name_H-M   'P 1'
#
loop_
_entity.id
_entity.type
_entity.pdbx_description
1 polymer ?
#
loop_
_entity_poly.entity_id
_entity_poly.type
_entity_poly.pdbx_seq_one_letter_code
_entity_poly.pdbx_strand_id
1 'polypeptide(L)'
;PNLCLGLHVNVTNGYALAPKEMIPSLVDEHGIFLSSTIRRAQIKNNEPLFSEEDAYIEAKYQIEKYIELVGQLPEYIDLHVLEVEPLINAVVRIYHEYNVPVCYYGMDLEQGIIDQTMKQYDYYEEHDHDFENMFIDGYYQIKEGLNILVTHPGFIDYDVATTSSMLKERLYDYSLVTSEKLKQWLRDNEIEVISFRDVKK
;
A
#
# COMPACT_ATOMS: atom_id res chain seq x y z
N PRO A 1 -17.33 1.79 -14.02
CA PRO A 1 -17.21 1.13 -12.73
C PRO A 1 -16.82 2.14 -11.66
N ASN A 2 -17.38 2.00 -10.46
CA ASN A 2 -17.09 2.93 -9.36
C ASN A 2 -15.82 2.57 -8.58
N LEU A 3 -15.01 1.63 -9.09
CA LEU A 3 -13.79 1.20 -8.45
C LEU A 3 -12.67 2.20 -8.75
N CYS A 4 -12.05 2.72 -7.70
CA CYS A 4 -10.84 3.53 -7.77
C CYS A 4 -9.62 2.59 -7.79
N LEU A 5 -8.88 2.57 -8.89
CA LEU A 5 -7.76 1.66 -9.09
C LEU A 5 -6.42 2.39 -8.93
N GLY A 6 -5.61 1.91 -8.00
CA GLY A 6 -4.25 2.38 -7.77
C GLY A 6 -3.17 1.44 -8.28
N LEU A 7 -1.94 1.92 -8.28
CA LEU A 7 -0.73 1.13 -8.51
C LEU A 7 -0.01 0.91 -7.18
N HIS A 8 0.13 -0.36 -6.77
CA HIS A 8 0.92 -0.76 -5.61
C HIS A 8 2.36 -1.05 -6.04
N VAL A 9 3.23 -0.04 -5.94
CA VAL A 9 4.63 -0.15 -6.40
C VAL A 9 5.39 -1.14 -5.55
N ASN A 10 5.95 -2.16 -6.21
CA ASN A 10 6.65 -3.26 -5.58
C ASN A 10 8.11 -3.32 -6.03
N VAL A 11 9.04 -3.42 -5.07
CA VAL A 11 10.48 -3.58 -5.29
C VAL A 11 11.09 -4.70 -4.43
N THR A 12 10.25 -5.64 -3.94
CA THR A 12 10.69 -6.65 -2.95
C THR A 12 10.19 -8.07 -3.22
N ASN A 13 9.40 -8.28 -4.25
CA ASN A 13 8.81 -9.60 -4.47
C ASN A 13 8.59 -9.89 -5.96
N GLY A 14 9.00 -11.07 -6.40
CA GLY A 14 8.85 -11.50 -7.79
C GLY A 14 9.89 -10.91 -8.75
N TYR A 15 9.57 -10.95 -10.03
CA TYR A 15 10.42 -10.41 -11.10
C TYR A 15 10.18 -8.93 -11.32
N ALA A 16 11.27 -8.20 -11.57
CA ALA A 16 11.19 -6.81 -12.01
C ALA A 16 10.60 -6.70 -13.44
N LEU A 17 10.01 -5.55 -13.73
CA LEU A 17 9.55 -5.21 -15.09
C LEU A 17 10.67 -4.55 -15.91
N ALA A 18 11.50 -3.72 -15.26
CA ALA A 18 12.65 -3.13 -15.92
C ALA A 18 13.75 -4.17 -16.19
N PRO A 19 14.52 -4.03 -17.27
CA PRO A 19 15.72 -4.83 -17.50
C PRO A 19 16.67 -4.76 -16.31
N LYS A 20 17.16 -5.90 -15.84
CA LYS A 20 18.02 -6.00 -14.65
C LYS A 20 19.29 -5.14 -14.70
N GLU A 21 19.79 -4.92 -15.91
CA GLU A 21 20.97 -4.11 -16.16
C GLU A 21 20.73 -2.61 -15.85
N MET A 22 19.46 -2.17 -15.88
CA MET A 22 19.05 -0.81 -15.58
C MET A 22 18.80 -0.56 -14.10
N ILE A 23 18.57 -1.65 -13.32
CA ILE A 23 18.18 -1.59 -11.91
C ILE A 23 18.99 -2.58 -11.04
N PRO A 24 20.33 -2.62 -11.19
CA PRO A 24 21.15 -3.67 -10.58
C PRO A 24 21.11 -3.68 -9.05
N SER A 25 20.76 -2.58 -8.38
CA SER A 25 20.66 -2.52 -6.92
C SER A 25 19.35 -3.12 -6.36
N LEU A 26 18.34 -3.32 -7.21
CA LEU A 26 17.05 -3.86 -6.79
C LEU A 26 16.98 -5.38 -6.89
N VAL A 27 17.67 -5.98 -7.84
CA VAL A 27 17.47 -7.38 -8.26
C VAL A 27 18.74 -8.21 -8.15
N ASP A 28 18.57 -9.52 -8.17
CA ASP A 28 19.64 -10.49 -8.29
C ASP A 28 20.05 -10.74 -9.76
N GLU A 29 20.95 -11.70 -9.99
CA GLU A 29 21.44 -12.10 -11.32
C GLU A 29 20.34 -12.63 -12.26
N HIS A 30 19.18 -13.03 -11.72
CA HIS A 30 18.03 -13.53 -12.46
C HIS A 30 16.95 -12.47 -12.71
N GLY A 31 17.13 -11.23 -12.22
CA GLY A 31 16.15 -10.17 -12.32
C GLY A 31 15.00 -10.31 -11.31
N ILE A 32 15.24 -11.04 -10.22
CA ILE A 32 14.30 -11.20 -9.11
C ILE A 32 14.64 -10.19 -8.03
N PHE A 33 13.64 -9.48 -7.50
CA PHE A 33 13.83 -8.55 -6.40
C PHE A 33 14.40 -9.24 -5.16
N LEU A 34 15.33 -8.57 -4.48
CA LEU A 34 15.73 -9.00 -3.15
C LEU A 34 14.54 -8.89 -2.20
N SER A 35 14.26 -9.99 -1.48
CA SER A 35 13.05 -10.11 -0.66
C SER A 35 12.94 -9.04 0.44
N SER A 36 11.72 -8.76 0.88
CA SER A 36 11.48 -7.83 2.00
C SER A 36 12.22 -8.25 3.28
N THR A 37 12.44 -9.55 3.50
CA THR A 37 13.24 -10.06 4.62
C THR A 37 14.71 -9.62 4.50
N ILE A 38 15.31 -9.74 3.33
CA ILE A 38 16.68 -9.28 3.06
C ILE A 38 16.75 -7.76 3.25
N ARG A 39 15.81 -7.00 2.68
CA ARG A 39 15.78 -5.53 2.79
C ARG A 39 15.65 -5.06 4.25
N ARG A 40 14.79 -5.70 5.03
CA ARG A 40 14.66 -5.40 6.47
C ARG A 40 15.93 -5.73 7.26
N ALA A 41 16.64 -6.79 6.90
CA ALA A 41 17.94 -7.09 7.49
C ALA A 41 18.97 -6.02 7.15
N GLN A 42 19.06 -5.56 5.90
CA GLN A 42 19.92 -4.44 5.49
C GLN A 42 19.60 -3.17 6.29
N ILE A 43 18.32 -2.80 6.43
CA ILE A 43 17.91 -1.64 7.24
C ILE A 43 18.41 -1.78 8.69
N LYS A 44 18.16 -2.94 9.30
CA LYS A 44 18.56 -3.22 10.69
C LYS A 44 20.08 -3.11 10.90
N ASN A 45 20.86 -3.50 9.89
CA ASN A 45 22.32 -3.50 9.93
C ASN A 45 22.95 -2.18 9.45
N ASN A 46 22.16 -1.18 9.07
CA ASN A 46 22.59 0.05 8.40
C ASN A 46 23.41 -0.23 7.12
N GLU A 47 23.07 -1.26 6.38
CA GLU A 47 23.65 -1.58 5.08
C GLU A 47 23.00 -0.76 3.96
N PRO A 48 23.73 -0.47 2.87
CA PRO A 48 23.13 0.18 1.70
C PRO A 48 21.96 -0.63 1.15
N LEU A 49 20.86 0.05 0.81
CA LEU A 49 19.67 -0.61 0.24
C LEU A 49 19.77 -0.72 -1.28
N PHE A 50 19.23 0.23 -1.96
CA PHE A 50 19.22 0.35 -3.41
C PHE A 50 19.25 1.84 -3.77
N SER A 51 19.55 2.14 -5.02
CA SER A 51 19.58 3.53 -5.48
C SER A 51 18.17 4.05 -5.74
N GLU A 52 17.97 5.34 -5.52
CA GLU A 52 16.75 6.05 -5.90
C GLU A 52 16.49 5.94 -7.41
N GLU A 53 17.55 6.01 -8.23
CA GLU A 53 17.42 5.94 -9.68
C GLU A 53 16.90 4.58 -10.15
N ASP A 54 17.40 3.47 -9.57
CA ASP A 54 16.90 2.13 -9.89
C ASP A 54 15.43 1.99 -9.47
N ALA A 55 15.07 2.49 -8.28
CA ALA A 55 13.69 2.48 -7.80
C ALA A 55 12.76 3.32 -8.71
N TYR A 56 13.22 4.47 -9.18
CA TYR A 56 12.46 5.31 -10.10
C TYR A 56 12.27 4.63 -11.46
N ILE A 57 13.33 4.03 -12.02
CA ILE A 57 13.25 3.29 -13.29
C ILE A 57 12.20 2.17 -13.17
N GLU A 58 12.28 1.36 -12.13
CA GLU A 58 11.33 0.28 -11.92
C GLU A 58 9.90 0.78 -11.71
N ALA A 59 9.69 1.81 -10.89
CA ALA A 59 8.36 2.41 -10.71
C ALA A 59 7.78 2.94 -12.01
N LYS A 60 8.63 3.48 -12.90
CA LYS A 60 8.23 3.94 -14.23
C LYS A 60 7.80 2.77 -15.13
N TYR A 61 8.53 1.67 -15.15
CA TYR A 61 8.12 0.46 -15.86
C TYR A 61 6.79 -0.10 -15.33
N GLN A 62 6.58 -0.06 -14.02
CA GLN A 62 5.33 -0.52 -13.41
C GLN A 62 4.14 0.37 -13.80
N ILE A 63 4.28 1.70 -13.79
CA ILE A 63 3.19 2.60 -14.22
C ILE A 63 2.90 2.47 -15.72
N GLU A 64 3.91 2.31 -16.56
CA GLU A 64 3.73 2.08 -17.99
C GLU A 64 3.02 0.74 -18.26
N LYS A 65 3.39 -0.31 -17.51
CA LYS A 65 2.70 -1.60 -17.57
C LYS A 65 1.26 -1.52 -17.08
N TYR A 66 1.01 -0.75 -16.04
CA TYR A 66 -0.35 -0.49 -15.57
C TYR A 66 -1.19 0.18 -16.67
N ILE A 67 -0.65 1.22 -17.32
CA ILE A 67 -1.33 1.92 -18.43
C ILE A 67 -1.62 0.96 -19.59
N GLU A 68 -0.67 0.10 -19.95
CA GLU A 68 -0.85 -0.92 -20.99
C GLU A 68 -2.03 -1.85 -20.67
N LEU A 69 -2.14 -2.29 -19.40
CA LEU A 69 -3.15 -3.27 -18.98
C LEU A 69 -4.54 -2.65 -18.74
N VAL A 70 -4.58 -1.44 -18.18
CA VAL A 70 -5.81 -0.79 -17.72
C VAL A 70 -6.33 0.24 -18.72
N GLY A 71 -5.46 0.77 -19.57
CA GLY A 71 -5.80 1.77 -20.59
C GLY A 71 -5.87 3.21 -20.08
N GLN A 72 -5.49 3.45 -18.81
CA GLN A 72 -5.47 4.78 -18.19
C GLN A 72 -4.40 4.84 -17.09
N LEU A 73 -4.06 6.04 -16.62
CA LEU A 73 -3.21 6.24 -15.45
C LEU A 73 -3.85 5.65 -14.20
N PRO A 74 -3.05 5.15 -13.25
CA PRO A 74 -3.56 4.81 -11.92
C PRO A 74 -4.13 6.06 -11.23
N GLU A 75 -5.13 5.87 -10.40
CA GLU A 75 -5.79 6.99 -9.71
C GLU A 75 -5.02 7.40 -8.45
N TYR A 76 -4.18 6.50 -7.93
CA TYR A 76 -3.22 6.75 -6.86
C TYR A 76 -2.06 5.75 -6.95
N ILE A 77 -0.99 6.02 -6.22
CA ILE A 77 0.15 5.13 -6.04
C ILE A 77 0.34 4.91 -4.54
N ASP A 78 0.60 3.67 -4.14
CA ASP A 78 1.07 3.32 -2.80
C ASP A 78 2.27 2.38 -2.87
N LEU A 79 2.86 2.04 -1.70
CA LEU A 79 4.10 1.28 -1.62
C LEU A 79 3.89 -0.09 -1.01
N HIS A 80 4.50 -1.11 -1.63
CA HIS A 80 4.53 -2.46 -1.08
C HIS A 80 5.62 -2.60 -0.01
N VAL A 81 5.22 -2.82 1.24
CA VAL A 81 6.07 -3.25 2.38
C VAL A 81 7.16 -2.28 2.83
N LEU A 82 7.88 -1.63 1.93
CA LEU A 82 9.03 -0.78 2.26
C LEU A 82 8.70 0.70 2.11
N GLU A 83 8.89 1.42 3.21
CA GLU A 83 8.78 2.88 3.28
C GLU A 83 10.18 3.44 3.58
N VAL A 84 11.04 3.44 2.57
CA VAL A 84 12.43 3.87 2.68
C VAL A 84 12.71 5.04 1.75
N GLU A 85 13.59 5.94 2.19
CA GLU A 85 13.87 7.19 1.50
C GLU A 85 14.10 7.05 -0.01
N PRO A 86 14.93 6.11 -0.53
CA PRO A 86 15.13 5.99 -1.97
C PRO A 86 13.84 5.65 -2.75
N LEU A 87 12.96 4.82 -2.18
CA LEU A 87 11.70 4.45 -2.83
C LEU A 87 10.69 5.61 -2.75
N ILE A 88 10.65 6.28 -1.62
CA ILE A 88 9.82 7.46 -1.40
C ILE A 88 10.15 8.54 -2.44
N ASN A 89 11.43 8.89 -2.56
CA ASN A 89 11.89 9.89 -3.52
C ASN A 89 11.56 9.48 -4.96
N ALA A 90 11.74 8.20 -5.29
CA ALA A 90 11.40 7.65 -6.60
C ALA A 90 9.91 7.86 -6.95
N VAL A 91 8.99 7.52 -6.03
CA VAL A 91 7.55 7.70 -6.29
C VAL A 91 7.09 9.15 -6.25
N VAL A 92 7.78 10.02 -5.50
CA VAL A 92 7.56 11.47 -5.57
C VAL A 92 7.95 12.02 -6.94
N ARG A 93 9.03 11.53 -7.56
CA ARG A 93 9.37 11.87 -8.96
C ARG A 93 8.27 11.42 -9.92
N ILE A 94 7.71 10.21 -9.73
CA ILE A 94 6.56 9.70 -10.51
C ILE A 94 5.35 10.62 -10.33
N TYR A 95 5.05 11.06 -9.10
CA TYR A 95 3.98 12.03 -8.86
C TYR A 95 4.15 13.31 -9.69
N HIS A 96 5.35 13.90 -9.68
CA HIS A 96 5.61 15.10 -10.44
C HIS A 96 5.55 14.90 -11.97
N GLU A 97 5.95 13.73 -12.46
CA GLU A 97 5.93 13.42 -13.89
C GLU A 97 4.53 13.10 -14.41
N TYR A 98 3.75 12.30 -13.66
CA TYR A 98 2.45 11.79 -14.12
C TYR A 98 1.26 12.50 -13.49
N ASN A 99 1.47 13.33 -12.47
CA ASN A 99 0.43 13.97 -11.67
C ASN A 99 -0.57 12.97 -11.07
N VAL A 100 -0.06 11.83 -10.59
CA VAL A 100 -0.82 10.78 -9.91
C VAL A 100 -0.59 10.88 -8.41
N PRO A 101 -1.62 11.03 -7.57
CA PRO A 101 -1.47 11.11 -6.12
C PRO A 101 -0.68 9.92 -5.56
N VAL A 102 0.20 10.18 -4.60
CA VAL A 102 0.94 9.14 -3.88
C VAL A 102 0.38 9.06 -2.47
N CYS A 103 -0.07 7.85 -2.12
CA CYS A 103 -0.52 7.52 -0.79
C CYS A 103 0.57 6.71 -0.12
N TYR A 104 1.27 7.29 0.84
CA TYR A 104 2.08 6.48 1.72
C TYR A 104 2.24 7.15 3.08
N TYR A 105 2.69 6.36 4.03
CA TYR A 105 2.62 6.59 5.45
C TYR A 105 3.51 7.76 5.90
N GLY A 106 2.86 8.81 6.44
CA GLY A 106 3.56 9.85 7.19
C GLY A 106 4.32 10.88 6.38
N MET A 107 4.21 10.92 5.05
CA MET A 107 4.67 12.08 4.29
C MET A 107 3.63 13.18 4.30
N ASP A 108 4.13 14.32 4.74
CA ASP A 108 3.55 15.61 4.47
C ASP A 108 3.82 15.92 2.99
N LEU A 109 3.07 15.27 2.10
CA LEU A 109 3.05 15.72 0.73
C LEU A 109 2.55 17.15 0.75
N GLU A 110 3.10 18.03 -0.07
CA GLU A 110 2.78 19.47 -0.15
C GLU A 110 1.28 19.82 -0.13
N GLN A 111 0.41 18.81 -0.11
CA GLN A 111 -1.03 18.92 -0.14
C GLN A 111 -1.74 18.35 1.10
N GLY A 112 -1.02 17.91 2.14
CA GLY A 112 -1.59 17.56 3.44
C GLY A 112 -2.79 16.62 3.36
N ILE A 113 -2.71 15.56 2.54
CA ILE A 113 -3.89 14.78 2.18
C ILE A 113 -4.21 13.69 3.19
N ILE A 114 -3.22 13.21 3.97
CA ILE A 114 -3.42 12.09 4.88
C ILE A 114 -3.11 12.49 6.31
N ASP A 115 -4.16 12.60 7.11
CA ASP A 115 -4.02 12.97 8.52
C ASP A 115 -3.70 11.78 9.40
N GLN A 116 -4.13 10.59 9.00
CA GLN A 116 -3.88 9.36 9.75
C GLN A 116 -3.95 8.11 8.87
N THR A 117 -3.00 7.19 9.09
CA THR A 117 -3.05 5.82 8.57
C THR A 117 -3.22 4.84 9.71
N MET A 118 -4.14 3.90 9.55
CA MET A 118 -4.50 2.91 10.57
C MET A 118 -4.11 1.50 10.13
N LYS A 119 -3.52 0.73 11.04
CA LYS A 119 -3.16 -0.68 10.84
C LYS A 119 -3.85 -1.52 11.92
N GLN A 120 -4.68 -2.46 11.50
CA GLN A 120 -5.61 -3.19 12.36
C GLN A 120 -5.09 -4.51 12.94
N TYR A 121 -3.89 -4.97 12.51
CA TYR A 121 -3.44 -6.34 12.83
C TYR A 121 -3.15 -6.56 14.32
N ASP A 122 -2.57 -5.57 14.99
CA ASP A 122 -2.32 -5.66 16.43
C ASP A 122 -3.64 -5.81 17.21
N TYR A 123 -4.69 -5.11 16.75
CA TYR A 123 -6.03 -5.23 17.35
C TYR A 123 -6.59 -6.66 17.22
N TYR A 124 -6.42 -7.29 16.06
CA TYR A 124 -6.93 -8.64 15.82
C TYR A 124 -6.32 -9.68 16.76
N GLU A 125 -5.03 -9.55 17.07
CA GLU A 125 -4.34 -10.46 17.97
C GLU A 125 -4.79 -10.30 19.43
N GLU A 126 -5.11 -9.07 19.84
CA GLU A 126 -5.47 -8.74 21.24
C GLU A 126 -6.96 -8.94 21.56
N HIS A 127 -7.86 -8.97 20.55
CA HIS A 127 -9.32 -8.89 20.76
C HIS A 127 -10.10 -10.03 20.11
N ASP A 128 -9.55 -11.24 20.08
CA ASP A 128 -10.22 -12.46 19.58
C ASP A 128 -10.95 -12.27 18.24
N HIS A 129 -10.39 -11.38 17.40
CA HIS A 129 -10.88 -11.12 16.04
C HIS A 129 -12.24 -10.40 15.92
N ASP A 130 -12.71 -9.75 16.97
CA ASP A 130 -13.88 -8.86 16.92
C ASP A 130 -13.51 -7.48 16.35
N PHE A 131 -13.22 -7.48 15.03
CA PHE A 131 -12.70 -6.34 14.29
C PHE A 131 -13.74 -5.26 14.03
N GLU A 132 -15.04 -5.55 14.10
CA GLU A 132 -16.09 -4.53 13.95
C GLU A 132 -16.06 -3.52 15.09
N ASN A 133 -15.69 -3.97 16.27
CA ASN A 133 -15.60 -3.13 17.46
C ASN A 133 -14.32 -2.28 17.52
N MET A 134 -13.36 -2.51 16.63
CA MET A 134 -12.12 -1.73 16.55
C MET A 134 -12.36 -0.20 16.51
N PHE A 135 -13.38 0.24 15.78
CA PHE A 135 -13.81 1.63 15.74
C PHE A 135 -14.85 1.95 16.80
N ILE A 136 -15.83 1.05 17.00
CA ILE A 136 -16.98 1.26 17.89
C ILE A 136 -16.53 1.39 19.35
N ASP A 137 -15.55 0.60 19.76
CA ASP A 137 -14.99 0.63 21.13
C ASP A 137 -13.87 1.67 21.28
N GLY A 138 -13.57 2.42 20.22
CA GLY A 138 -12.63 3.54 20.23
C GLY A 138 -11.15 3.15 20.31
N TYR A 139 -10.79 1.90 19.94
CA TYR A 139 -9.40 1.49 19.81
C TYR A 139 -8.70 2.33 18.75
N TYR A 140 -9.31 2.46 17.57
CA TYR A 140 -8.91 3.44 16.57
C TYR A 140 -9.83 4.66 16.64
N GLN A 141 -9.25 5.81 16.95
CA GLN A 141 -9.96 7.07 16.90
C GLN A 141 -9.79 7.69 15.52
N ILE A 142 -10.89 7.80 14.78
CA ILE A 142 -10.92 8.57 13.55
C ILE A 142 -10.77 10.04 13.90
N LYS A 143 -9.81 10.70 13.28
CA LYS A 143 -9.51 12.13 13.48
C LYS A 143 -10.29 12.96 12.48
N GLU A 144 -10.45 14.25 12.78
CA GLU A 144 -10.88 15.23 11.79
C GLU A 144 -9.88 15.22 10.61
N GLY A 145 -10.40 15.29 9.37
CA GLY A 145 -9.60 15.24 8.16
C GLY A 145 -9.59 13.85 7.49
N LEU A 146 -8.54 13.54 6.74
CA LEU A 146 -8.44 12.30 5.99
C LEU A 146 -7.79 11.18 6.80
N ASN A 147 -8.48 10.06 6.82
CA ASN A 147 -8.01 8.84 7.49
C ASN A 147 -7.96 7.71 6.46
N ILE A 148 -6.89 6.93 6.44
CA ILE A 148 -6.75 5.76 5.59
C ILE A 148 -6.67 4.50 6.44
N LEU A 149 -7.59 3.57 6.20
CA LEU A 149 -7.51 2.22 6.73
C LEU A 149 -6.90 1.32 5.64
N VAL A 150 -5.70 0.81 5.91
CA VAL A 150 -5.02 -0.12 5.00
C VAL A 150 -5.49 -1.53 5.29
N THR A 151 -6.06 -2.19 4.28
CA THR A 151 -6.57 -3.57 4.39
C THR A 151 -6.07 -4.44 3.23
N HIS A 152 -6.01 -5.74 3.46
CA HIS A 152 -5.62 -6.74 2.46
C HIS A 152 -6.72 -7.82 2.31
N PRO A 153 -7.97 -7.43 2.00
CA PRO A 153 -9.09 -8.37 1.97
C PRO A 153 -8.88 -9.44 0.90
N GLY A 154 -9.26 -10.67 1.20
CA GLY A 154 -9.16 -11.76 0.22
C GLY A 154 -9.64 -13.10 0.76
N PHE A 155 -9.91 -14.01 -0.16
CA PHE A 155 -10.20 -15.41 0.13
C PHE A 155 -8.93 -16.25 0.04
N ILE A 156 -8.90 -17.34 0.79
CA ILE A 156 -7.74 -18.23 0.83
C ILE A 156 -7.98 -19.39 -0.13
N ASP A 157 -7.27 -19.36 -1.23
CA ASP A 157 -7.15 -20.50 -2.15
C ASP A 157 -5.78 -21.19 -1.98
N TYR A 158 -5.50 -22.14 -2.85
CA TYR A 158 -4.23 -22.89 -2.81
C TYR A 158 -3.02 -21.98 -3.03
N ASP A 159 -3.11 -21.04 -3.97
CA ASP A 159 -2.00 -20.17 -4.34
C ASP A 159 -1.70 -19.18 -3.19
N VAL A 160 -2.72 -18.56 -2.61
CA VAL A 160 -2.56 -17.70 -1.44
C VAL A 160 -2.03 -18.47 -0.25
N ALA A 161 -2.55 -19.69 0.02
CA ALA A 161 -2.12 -20.51 1.14
C ALA A 161 -0.65 -20.95 1.05
N THR A 162 -0.09 -21.06 -0.15
CA THR A 162 1.29 -21.51 -0.38
C THR A 162 2.30 -20.37 -0.55
N THR A 163 1.85 -19.16 -0.83
CA THR A 163 2.72 -18.01 -1.15
C THR A 163 2.65 -16.86 -0.15
N SER A 164 1.59 -16.80 0.68
CA SER A 164 1.38 -15.70 1.63
C SER A 164 1.49 -16.19 3.07
N SER A 165 2.12 -15.38 3.92
CA SER A 165 2.06 -15.57 5.38
C SER A 165 0.82 -14.96 6.02
N MET A 166 0.14 -14.04 5.32
CA MET A 166 -1.09 -13.38 5.78
C MET A 166 -2.29 -14.18 5.27
N LEU A 167 -2.84 -15.04 6.10
CA LEU A 167 -3.98 -15.88 5.74
C LEU A 167 -5.26 -15.44 6.46
N LYS A 168 -5.26 -15.53 7.79
CA LYS A 168 -6.43 -15.16 8.59
C LYS A 168 -6.75 -13.67 8.49
N GLU A 169 -5.73 -12.85 8.49
CA GLU A 169 -5.82 -11.39 8.38
C GLU A 169 -6.61 -10.96 7.13
N ARG A 170 -6.43 -11.66 6.00
CA ARG A 170 -7.20 -11.40 4.77
C ARG A 170 -8.69 -11.65 4.93
N LEU A 171 -9.07 -12.69 5.67
CA LEU A 171 -10.46 -13.01 5.95
C LEU A 171 -11.06 -11.99 6.93
N TYR A 172 -10.30 -11.56 7.92
CA TYR A 172 -10.72 -10.52 8.86
C TYR A 172 -10.91 -9.19 8.16
N ASP A 173 -9.95 -8.77 7.33
CA ASP A 173 -10.07 -7.57 6.52
C ASP A 173 -11.28 -7.62 5.59
N TYR A 174 -11.53 -8.76 4.94
CA TYR A 174 -12.72 -8.94 4.12
C TYR A 174 -14.02 -8.76 4.94
N SER A 175 -14.09 -9.38 6.10
CA SER A 175 -15.24 -9.27 6.99
C SER A 175 -15.43 -7.82 7.47
N LEU A 176 -14.35 -7.13 7.82
CA LEU A 176 -14.37 -5.73 8.23
C LEU A 176 -14.94 -4.81 7.14
N VAL A 177 -14.39 -4.85 5.92
CA VAL A 177 -14.80 -3.94 4.84
C VAL A 177 -16.19 -4.25 4.28
N THR A 178 -16.73 -5.45 4.57
CA THR A 178 -18.09 -5.83 4.18
C THR A 178 -19.11 -5.71 5.31
N SER A 179 -18.68 -5.36 6.53
CA SER A 179 -19.55 -5.27 7.70
C SER A 179 -20.64 -4.20 7.56
N GLU A 180 -21.90 -4.61 7.64
CA GLU A 180 -23.02 -3.66 7.68
C GLU A 180 -23.09 -2.91 9.02
N LYS A 181 -22.63 -3.51 10.12
CA LYS A 181 -22.52 -2.86 11.43
C LYS A 181 -21.53 -1.69 11.38
N LEU A 182 -20.34 -1.91 10.79
CA LEU A 182 -19.36 -0.84 10.61
C LEU A 182 -19.89 0.26 9.69
N LYS A 183 -20.49 -0.09 8.57
CA LYS A 183 -21.08 0.89 7.64
C LYS A 183 -22.17 1.74 8.31
N GLN A 184 -22.98 1.12 9.19
CA GLN A 184 -23.99 1.86 9.93
C GLN A 184 -23.34 2.80 10.95
N TRP A 185 -22.34 2.31 11.68
CA TRP A 185 -21.60 3.12 12.65
C TRP A 185 -20.92 4.34 11.99
N LEU A 186 -20.30 4.16 10.80
CA LEU A 186 -19.73 5.27 10.05
C LEU A 186 -20.77 6.34 9.71
N ARG A 187 -21.96 5.92 9.24
CA ARG A 187 -23.08 6.85 8.96
C ARG A 187 -23.55 7.59 10.21
N ASP A 188 -23.70 6.87 11.32
CA ASP A 188 -24.20 7.42 12.59
C ASP A 188 -23.22 8.43 13.22
N ASN A 189 -21.94 8.33 12.86
CA ASN A 189 -20.88 9.25 13.29
C ASN A 189 -20.50 10.29 12.23
N GLU A 190 -21.30 10.44 11.18
CA GLU A 190 -21.10 11.41 10.09
C GLU A 190 -19.74 11.27 9.37
N ILE A 191 -19.21 10.02 9.30
CA ILE A 191 -17.95 9.71 8.64
C ILE A 191 -18.22 9.34 7.19
N GLU A 192 -17.71 10.15 6.26
CA GLU A 192 -17.84 9.90 4.83
C GLU A 192 -16.76 8.92 4.35
N VAL A 193 -17.17 7.85 3.66
CA VAL A 193 -16.25 6.95 2.97
C VAL A 193 -16.04 7.46 1.55
N ILE A 194 -14.84 7.89 1.26
CA ILE A 194 -14.45 8.47 -0.01
C ILE A 194 -13.42 7.61 -0.74
N SER A 195 -13.16 7.95 -2.00
CA SER A 195 -12.07 7.39 -2.80
C SER A 195 -10.99 8.44 -3.07
N PHE A 196 -9.84 8.03 -3.59
CA PHE A 196 -8.81 8.98 -4.04
C PHE A 196 -9.27 9.95 -5.13
N ARG A 197 -10.35 9.64 -5.87
CA ARG A 197 -10.98 10.57 -6.83
C ARG A 197 -11.60 11.79 -6.16
N ASP A 198 -12.09 11.59 -4.95
CA ASP A 198 -12.82 12.61 -4.18
C ASP A 198 -11.86 13.52 -3.40
N VAL A 199 -10.61 13.10 -3.26
CA VAL A 199 -9.56 13.91 -2.64
C VAL A 199 -9.20 15.05 -3.60
N LYS A 200 -9.43 16.29 -3.17
CA LYS A 200 -9.11 17.47 -3.97
C LYS A 200 -7.60 17.58 -4.21
N LYS A 201 -7.24 17.71 -5.49
CA LYS A 201 -5.89 18.02 -5.94
C LYS A 201 -5.50 19.45 -5.63
#